data_f0e938961061c8ce615ed00b0c11d51d
#
_entry.id   f0e938961061c8ce615ed00b0c11d51d
#
_cell.length_a   1.000
_cell.length_b   1.000
_cell.length_c   1.000
_cell.angle_alpha   90.00
_cell.angle_beta   90.00
_cell.angle_gamma   90.00
#
_symmetry.space_group_name_H-M   'P 1'
#
loop_
_entity.id
_entity.type
_entity.pdbx_description
1 polymer ?
#
loop_
_entity_poly.entity_id
_entity_poly.type
_entity_poly.pdbx_seq_one_letter_code
_entity_poly.pdbx_strand_id
1 'polypeptide(L)'
;KNYSDQKDEQRILENHGKTFINNFREKALKQAILEKFQIAIFDDGLQDNKIDYDISFVCFNKKNFVGNNRIIPAGPLRENLSKIEKYKNIFLNGNDEEESDLKEKLNTQSSNLNFYGCSYKLLNLDEFDLDEKYLVFSGIGNHSTFVDMLLKNKFKVIDNIEYPDHYNYKKKDIDYINKIALDNNAKI
;
A
#
# COMPACT_ATOMS: atom_id res chain seq x y z
N LYS A 1 -4.58 -15.31 -12.00
CA LYS A 1 -3.94 -16.28 -11.09
C LYS A 1 -4.82 -16.35 -9.86
N ASN A 2 -5.38 -17.52 -9.55
CA ASN A 2 -6.09 -17.76 -8.29
C ASN A 2 -5.03 -17.84 -7.18
N TYR A 3 -4.86 -16.78 -6.44
CA TYR A 3 -4.09 -16.78 -5.21
C TYR A 3 -5.01 -17.24 -4.07
N SER A 4 -5.20 -18.56 -3.95
CA SER A 4 -6.12 -19.14 -2.96
C SER A 4 -5.72 -18.86 -1.51
N ASP A 5 -4.50 -18.38 -1.28
CA ASP A 5 -3.91 -18.23 0.04
C ASP A 5 -3.67 -16.76 0.44
N GLN A 6 -3.95 -15.79 -0.43
CA GLN A 6 -3.81 -14.37 -0.13
C GLN A 6 -5.10 -13.83 0.49
N LYS A 7 -5.21 -13.94 1.81
CA LYS A 7 -6.33 -13.42 2.60
C LYS A 7 -5.93 -12.24 3.50
N ASP A 8 -4.75 -11.70 3.30
CA ASP A 8 -4.18 -10.68 4.19
C ASP A 8 -5.01 -9.39 4.13
N GLU A 9 -5.26 -8.88 2.93
CA GLU A 9 -6.08 -7.68 2.70
C GLU A 9 -7.51 -7.90 3.19
N GLN A 10 -8.09 -9.09 2.89
CA GLN A 10 -9.42 -9.46 3.37
C GLN A 10 -9.52 -9.38 4.89
N ARG A 11 -8.54 -9.94 5.62
CA ARG A 11 -8.52 -9.95 7.09
C ARG A 11 -8.42 -8.54 7.67
N ILE A 12 -7.64 -7.68 7.03
CA ILE A 12 -7.54 -6.27 7.43
C ILE A 12 -8.89 -5.59 7.28
N LEU A 13 -9.55 -5.75 6.13
CA LEU A 13 -10.86 -5.14 5.86
C LEU A 13 -11.95 -5.67 6.80
N GLU A 14 -11.96 -6.97 7.09
CA GLU A 14 -12.92 -7.61 8.01
C GLU A 14 -12.85 -7.03 9.44
N ASN A 15 -11.68 -6.56 9.87
CA ASN A 15 -11.52 -5.90 11.17
C ASN A 15 -12.14 -4.49 11.21
N HIS A 16 -12.39 -3.87 10.05
CA HIS A 16 -12.92 -2.51 9.96
C HIS A 16 -14.39 -2.44 9.56
N GLY A 17 -14.96 -3.53 9.09
CA GLY A 17 -16.36 -3.55 8.71
C GLY A 17 -16.81 -4.81 7.99
N LYS A 18 -18.08 -4.83 7.61
CA LYS A 18 -18.63 -5.92 6.81
C LYS A 18 -17.95 -5.97 5.45
N THR A 19 -17.34 -7.09 5.14
CA THR A 19 -16.63 -7.31 3.87
C THR A 19 -17.38 -8.29 2.98
N PHE A 20 -17.57 -7.95 1.72
CA PHE A 20 -18.19 -8.78 0.71
C PHE A 20 -17.13 -9.22 -0.31
N ILE A 21 -16.95 -10.52 -0.44
CA ILE A 21 -15.94 -11.10 -1.32
C ILE A 21 -16.62 -11.88 -2.43
N ASN A 22 -16.31 -11.55 -3.67
CA ASN A 22 -16.82 -12.26 -4.83
C ASN A 22 -15.83 -12.12 -6.00
N ASN A 23 -15.80 -13.12 -6.88
CA ASN A 23 -15.03 -13.06 -8.12
C ASN A 23 -15.51 -11.93 -9.08
N PHE A 24 -16.72 -11.46 -8.89
CA PHE A 24 -17.33 -10.36 -9.64
C PHE A 24 -17.79 -9.28 -8.68
N ARG A 25 -17.20 -8.10 -8.76
CA ARG A 25 -17.53 -6.96 -7.88
C ARG A 25 -19.01 -6.56 -7.92
N GLU A 26 -19.61 -6.65 -9.11
CA GLU A 26 -21.07 -6.38 -9.30
C GLU A 26 -21.95 -7.28 -8.43
N LYS A 27 -21.53 -8.54 -8.17
CA LYS A 27 -22.29 -9.46 -7.32
C LYS A 27 -22.13 -9.10 -5.85
N ALA A 28 -20.91 -8.72 -5.44
CA ALA A 28 -20.68 -8.23 -4.09
C ALA A 28 -21.48 -6.95 -3.81
N LEU A 29 -21.51 -6.01 -4.78
CA LEU A 29 -22.31 -4.79 -4.68
C LEU A 29 -23.82 -5.09 -4.55
N LYS A 30 -24.35 -5.98 -5.38
CA LYS A 30 -25.76 -6.39 -5.27
C LYS A 30 -26.10 -6.96 -3.90
N GLN A 31 -25.21 -7.75 -3.32
CA GLN A 31 -25.40 -8.28 -1.98
C GLN A 31 -25.39 -7.17 -0.93
N ALA A 32 -24.45 -6.22 -1.01
CA ALA A 32 -24.43 -5.07 -0.10
C ALA A 32 -25.71 -4.23 -0.18
N ILE A 33 -26.25 -4.03 -1.38
CA ILE A 33 -27.52 -3.33 -1.58
C ILE A 33 -28.70 -4.10 -0.94
N LEU A 34 -28.75 -5.42 -1.12
CA LEU A 34 -29.79 -6.26 -0.50
C LEU A 34 -29.71 -6.21 1.04
N GLU A 35 -28.52 -6.11 1.60
CA GLU A 35 -28.28 -5.95 3.04
C GLU A 35 -28.43 -4.48 3.50
N LYS A 36 -28.88 -3.59 2.63
CA LYS A 36 -29.19 -2.15 2.89
C LYS A 36 -28.00 -1.31 3.32
N PHE A 37 -26.80 -1.64 2.85
CA PHE A 37 -25.65 -0.76 3.00
C PHE A 37 -25.82 0.49 2.12
N GLN A 38 -25.51 1.65 2.69
CA GLN A 38 -25.63 2.96 2.01
C GLN A 38 -24.33 3.36 1.29
N ILE A 39 -23.20 2.83 1.72
CA ILE A 39 -21.88 3.10 1.17
C ILE A 39 -21.18 1.78 0.91
N ALA A 40 -20.61 1.63 -0.28
CA ALA A 40 -19.74 0.51 -0.64
C ALA A 40 -18.36 1.05 -1.02
N ILE A 41 -17.32 0.56 -0.35
CA ILE A 41 -15.93 0.92 -0.63
C ILE A 41 -15.29 -0.26 -1.38
N PHE A 42 -14.68 0.03 -2.52
CA PHE A 42 -14.00 -0.97 -3.34
C PHE A 42 -12.49 -0.77 -3.24
N ASP A 43 -11.81 -1.82 -2.80
CA ASP A 43 -10.37 -1.88 -2.89
C ASP A 43 -9.96 -2.31 -4.31
N ASP A 44 -8.99 -1.56 -4.88
CA ASP A 44 -8.39 -1.84 -6.18
C ASP A 44 -9.41 -1.97 -7.34
N GLY A 45 -10.45 -1.11 -7.32
CA GLY A 45 -11.62 -1.23 -8.19
C GLY A 45 -11.54 -0.51 -9.54
N LEU A 46 -10.62 0.43 -9.74
CA LEU A 46 -10.67 1.40 -10.86
C LEU A 46 -10.58 0.79 -12.27
N GLN A 47 -10.00 -0.40 -12.41
CA GLN A 47 -9.92 -1.11 -13.69
C GLN A 47 -11.20 -1.90 -14.03
N ASP A 48 -12.20 -1.95 -13.14
CA ASP A 48 -13.47 -2.62 -13.41
C ASP A 48 -14.47 -1.62 -14.03
N ASN A 49 -14.63 -1.68 -15.34
CA ASN A 49 -15.52 -0.80 -16.09
C ASN A 49 -17.01 -1.17 -15.98
N LYS A 50 -17.38 -2.17 -15.16
CA LYS A 50 -18.77 -2.59 -14.97
C LYS A 50 -19.45 -1.86 -13.83
N ILE A 51 -18.70 -1.08 -13.07
CA ILE A 51 -19.19 -0.33 -11.92
C ILE A 51 -18.88 1.15 -12.16
N ASP A 52 -19.89 1.98 -12.06
CA ASP A 52 -19.74 3.43 -12.00
C ASP A 52 -19.53 3.83 -10.54
N TYR A 53 -18.48 4.59 -10.29
CA TYR A 53 -18.11 5.04 -8.95
C TYR A 53 -18.50 6.51 -8.77
N ASP A 54 -19.27 6.82 -7.72
CA ASP A 54 -19.60 8.21 -7.36
C ASP A 54 -18.34 9.00 -6.99
N ILE A 55 -17.42 8.34 -6.28
CA ILE A 55 -16.13 8.91 -5.88
C ILE A 55 -15.04 7.89 -6.14
N SER A 56 -13.93 8.33 -6.71
CA SER A 56 -12.76 7.50 -6.94
C SER A 56 -11.49 8.21 -6.48
N PHE A 57 -10.54 7.44 -5.97
CA PHE A 57 -9.23 7.92 -5.56
C PHE A 57 -8.14 7.10 -6.27
N VAL A 58 -7.17 7.80 -6.84
CA VAL A 58 -5.93 7.18 -7.35
C VAL A 58 -4.82 7.43 -6.34
N CYS A 59 -4.13 6.38 -5.91
CA CYS A 59 -3.06 6.47 -4.93
C CYS A 59 -1.71 6.39 -5.62
N PHE A 60 -0.83 7.36 -5.33
CA PHE A 60 0.57 7.33 -5.73
C PHE A 60 1.46 7.31 -4.49
N ASN A 61 2.50 6.49 -4.53
CA ASN A 61 3.59 6.61 -3.59
C ASN A 61 4.52 7.73 -4.06
N LYS A 62 4.81 8.72 -3.22
CA LYS A 62 5.64 9.88 -3.58
C LYS A 62 7.05 9.49 -4.00
N LYS A 63 7.65 8.49 -3.34
CA LYS A 63 9.02 8.04 -3.61
C LYS A 63 9.16 7.37 -4.99
N ASN A 64 8.23 6.49 -5.34
CA ASN A 64 8.30 5.71 -6.58
C ASN A 64 7.48 6.33 -7.71
N PHE A 65 6.49 7.11 -7.37
CA PHE A 65 5.54 7.81 -8.23
C PHE A 65 5.09 6.98 -9.44
N VAL A 66 5.48 7.39 -10.67
CA VAL A 66 5.15 6.69 -11.92
C VAL A 66 6.31 5.80 -12.41
N GLY A 67 7.41 5.72 -11.65
CA GLY A 67 8.60 4.98 -12.05
C GLY A 67 9.10 5.42 -13.43
N ASN A 68 9.26 4.45 -14.32
CA ASN A 68 9.69 4.70 -15.72
C ASN A 68 8.54 5.16 -16.64
N ASN A 69 7.37 5.47 -16.10
CA ASN A 69 6.17 5.91 -16.82
C ASN A 69 5.64 4.90 -17.86
N ARG A 70 5.92 3.61 -17.67
CA ARG A 70 5.45 2.54 -18.55
C ARG A 70 4.41 1.68 -17.85
N ILE A 71 3.55 1.07 -18.66
CA ILE A 71 2.49 0.15 -18.20
C ILE A 71 3.11 -1.24 -17.98
N ILE A 72 2.54 -1.99 -17.05
CA ILE A 72 2.84 -3.42 -16.80
C ILE A 72 2.78 -4.20 -18.13
N PRO A 73 3.77 -5.07 -18.45
CA PRO A 73 4.89 -5.50 -17.59
C PRO A 73 6.16 -4.65 -17.68
N ALA A 74 6.21 -3.61 -18.51
CA ALA A 74 7.41 -2.83 -18.77
C ALA A 74 7.67 -1.74 -17.71
N GLY A 75 6.72 -1.46 -16.84
CA GLY A 75 6.79 -0.50 -15.75
C GLY A 75 5.68 -0.69 -14.72
N PRO A 76 5.58 0.19 -13.71
CA PRO A 76 4.69 0.00 -12.58
C PRO A 76 3.23 0.42 -12.85
N LEU A 77 2.96 1.16 -13.91
CA LEU A 77 1.62 1.69 -14.15
C LEU A 77 0.65 0.59 -14.61
N ARG A 78 -0.58 0.63 -14.11
CA ARG A 78 -1.67 -0.23 -14.58
C ARG A 78 -2.37 0.35 -15.82
N GLU A 79 -2.36 1.67 -15.94
CA GLU A 79 -2.92 2.43 -17.06
C GLU A 79 -1.99 3.57 -17.46
N ASN A 80 -2.15 4.09 -18.67
CA ASN A 80 -1.40 5.26 -19.11
C ASN A 80 -1.74 6.47 -18.22
N LEU A 81 -0.72 7.25 -17.85
CA LEU A 81 -0.89 8.40 -16.97
C LEU A 81 -1.88 9.44 -17.52
N SER A 82 -2.00 9.56 -18.84
CA SER A 82 -2.98 10.44 -19.47
C SER A 82 -4.43 10.15 -19.08
N LYS A 83 -4.73 8.91 -18.66
CA LYS A 83 -6.08 8.56 -18.18
C LYS A 83 -6.41 9.13 -16.80
N ILE A 84 -5.47 9.80 -16.14
CA ILE A 84 -5.71 10.46 -14.85
C ILE A 84 -6.82 11.51 -14.94
N GLU A 85 -7.07 12.06 -16.13
CA GLU A 85 -8.17 13.00 -16.39
C GLU A 85 -9.56 12.44 -16.01
N LYS A 86 -9.72 11.10 -16.01
CA LYS A 86 -10.97 10.44 -15.60
C LYS A 86 -11.20 10.48 -14.10
N TYR A 87 -10.15 10.71 -13.34
CA TYR A 87 -10.15 10.66 -11.88
C TYR A 87 -9.89 12.06 -11.33
N LYS A 88 -10.65 12.45 -10.32
CA LYS A 88 -10.53 13.80 -9.73
C LYS A 88 -9.68 13.84 -8.47
N ASN A 89 -9.62 12.73 -7.74
CA ASN A 89 -9.03 12.73 -6.40
C ASN A 89 -7.78 11.87 -6.39
N ILE A 90 -6.69 12.44 -5.92
CA ILE A 90 -5.36 11.85 -5.91
C ILE A 90 -4.84 11.83 -4.48
N PHE A 91 -4.54 10.64 -3.95
CA PHE A 91 -3.76 10.50 -2.74
C PHE A 91 -2.27 10.42 -3.08
N LEU A 92 -1.50 11.29 -2.45
CA LEU A 92 -0.03 11.26 -2.50
C LEU A 92 0.49 10.75 -1.16
N ASN A 93 0.91 9.48 -1.13
CA ASN A 93 1.37 8.82 0.08
C ASN A 93 2.89 8.92 0.20
N GLY A 94 3.37 9.42 1.34
CA GLY A 94 4.79 9.60 1.65
C GLY A 94 5.09 10.97 2.25
N ASN A 95 6.37 11.33 2.25
CA ASN A 95 6.83 12.59 2.85
C ASN A 95 6.57 13.81 1.97
N ASP A 96 6.56 15.00 2.57
CA ASP A 96 6.11 16.24 1.92
C ASP A 96 7.14 16.86 0.96
N GLU A 97 8.42 16.45 1.01
CA GLU A 97 9.53 17.13 0.34
C GLU A 97 9.48 17.14 -1.20
N GLU A 98 8.69 16.23 -1.82
CA GLU A 98 8.60 16.10 -3.29
C GLU A 98 7.18 16.37 -3.84
N GLU A 99 6.30 16.94 -3.04
CA GLU A 99 4.87 17.02 -3.39
C GLU A 99 4.58 18.02 -4.50
N SER A 100 5.33 19.15 -4.56
CA SER A 100 5.14 20.19 -5.57
C SER A 100 5.37 19.68 -6.99
N ASP A 101 6.49 19.00 -7.22
CA ASP A 101 6.89 18.50 -8.54
C ASP A 101 5.95 17.41 -9.05
N LEU A 102 5.47 16.56 -8.11
CA LEU A 102 4.49 15.51 -8.43
C LEU A 102 3.14 16.10 -8.82
N LYS A 103 2.66 17.11 -8.10
CA LYS A 103 1.43 17.83 -8.43
C LYS A 103 1.54 18.53 -9.78
N GLU A 104 2.65 19.20 -10.04
CA GLU A 104 2.89 19.85 -11.33
C GLU A 104 2.84 18.82 -12.46
N LYS A 105 3.56 17.71 -12.34
CA LYS A 105 3.57 16.64 -13.33
C LYS A 105 2.19 16.04 -13.60
N LEU A 106 1.36 15.85 -12.58
CA LEU A 106 -0.01 15.38 -12.76
C LEU A 106 -0.91 16.46 -13.37
N ASN A 107 -0.73 17.72 -12.99
CA ASN A 107 -1.49 18.85 -13.52
C ASN A 107 -1.21 19.10 -15.01
N THR A 108 -0.07 18.67 -15.54
CA THR A 108 0.17 18.70 -17.01
C THR A 108 -0.74 17.72 -17.75
N GLN A 109 -1.27 16.70 -17.09
CA GLN A 109 -2.19 15.71 -17.67
C GLN A 109 -3.67 16.09 -17.47
N SER A 110 -3.99 16.81 -16.38
CA SER A 110 -5.36 17.27 -16.08
C SER A 110 -5.33 18.44 -15.10
N SER A 111 -6.07 19.50 -15.40
CA SER A 111 -6.10 20.72 -14.56
C SER A 111 -7.07 20.67 -13.36
N ASN A 112 -7.90 19.63 -13.26
CA ASN A 112 -8.99 19.55 -12.27
C ASN A 112 -8.76 18.44 -11.24
N LEU A 113 -7.53 18.29 -10.74
CA LEU A 113 -7.18 17.28 -9.76
C LEU A 113 -7.20 17.84 -8.34
N ASN A 114 -7.84 17.11 -7.45
CA ASN A 114 -7.79 17.35 -6.02
C ASN A 114 -6.70 16.48 -5.42
N PHE A 115 -5.78 17.07 -4.67
CA PHE A 115 -4.67 16.37 -4.06
C PHE A 115 -4.83 16.26 -2.55
N TYR A 116 -4.62 15.06 -2.03
CA TYR A 116 -4.66 14.76 -0.62
C TYR A 116 -3.32 14.14 -0.21
N GLY A 117 -2.57 14.81 0.65
CA GLY A 117 -1.36 14.27 1.25
C GLY A 117 -1.70 13.24 2.31
N CYS A 118 -1.04 12.11 2.30
CA CYS A 118 -1.14 11.11 3.36
C CYS A 118 0.24 10.52 3.69
N SER A 119 0.38 10.04 4.91
CA SER A 119 1.61 9.43 5.40
C SER A 119 1.32 8.24 6.29
N TYR A 120 2.27 7.34 6.40
CA TYR A 120 2.20 6.25 7.37
C TYR A 120 2.45 6.78 8.79
N LYS A 121 1.65 6.33 9.73
CA LYS A 121 1.81 6.62 11.15
C LYS A 121 1.97 5.30 11.91
N LEU A 122 3.00 5.22 12.74
CA LEU A 122 3.13 4.13 13.71
C LEU A 122 2.09 4.34 14.82
N LEU A 123 1.26 3.33 15.06
CA LEU A 123 0.19 3.40 16.06
C LEU A 123 0.67 2.96 17.45
N ASN A 124 1.70 2.14 17.53
CA ASN A 124 2.18 1.49 18.72
C ASN A 124 3.66 1.80 19.01
N LEU A 125 4.07 3.04 18.76
CA LEU A 125 5.46 3.47 18.96
C LEU A 125 5.93 3.33 20.42
N ASP A 126 5.01 3.50 21.34
CA ASP A 126 5.20 3.40 22.80
C ASP A 126 5.47 1.96 23.29
N GLU A 127 5.20 0.95 22.46
CA GLU A 127 5.54 -0.44 22.77
C GLU A 127 7.01 -0.79 22.49
N PHE A 128 7.77 0.10 21.86
CA PHE A 128 9.14 -0.13 21.43
C PHE A 128 10.15 0.72 22.21
N ASP A 129 11.26 0.10 22.59
CA ASP A 129 12.40 0.81 23.16
C ASP A 129 13.32 1.31 22.03
N LEU A 130 13.32 2.64 21.81
CA LEU A 130 14.12 3.27 20.77
C LEU A 130 15.64 3.25 21.06
N ASP A 131 16.05 2.85 22.25
CA ASP A 131 17.45 2.65 22.59
C ASP A 131 18.01 1.30 22.16
N GLU A 132 17.13 0.36 21.88
CA GLU A 132 17.50 -0.95 21.37
C GLU A 132 17.83 -0.94 19.86
N LYS A 133 18.59 -1.93 19.43
CA LYS A 133 18.90 -2.20 18.03
C LYS A 133 17.83 -3.10 17.41
N TYR A 134 17.47 -2.84 16.16
CA TYR A 134 16.43 -3.60 15.45
C TYR A 134 16.95 -4.18 14.12
N LEU A 135 16.69 -5.46 13.93
CA LEU A 135 16.71 -6.10 12.62
C LEU A 135 15.30 -6.04 12.04
N VAL A 136 15.16 -5.45 10.87
CA VAL A 136 13.85 -5.25 10.22
C VAL A 136 13.69 -6.23 9.07
N PHE A 137 12.50 -6.80 8.91
CA PHE A 137 12.18 -7.59 7.72
C PHE A 137 10.74 -7.37 7.29
N SER A 138 10.48 -7.52 6.01
CA SER A 138 9.11 -7.48 5.49
C SER A 138 8.96 -8.21 4.15
N GLY A 139 7.74 -8.67 3.89
CA GLY A 139 7.29 -9.20 2.60
C GLY A 139 6.14 -8.35 2.06
N ILE A 140 6.39 -7.05 1.90
CA ILE A 140 5.43 -6.08 1.38
C ILE A 140 5.98 -5.42 0.12
N GLY A 141 5.10 -4.96 -0.76
CA GLY A 141 5.47 -4.37 -2.06
C GLY A 141 6.37 -3.12 -1.99
N ASN A 142 6.52 -2.50 -0.81
CA ASN A 142 7.37 -1.32 -0.64
C ASN A 142 8.16 -1.37 0.68
N HIS A 143 9.10 -2.31 0.75
CA HIS A 143 9.99 -2.50 1.90
C HIS A 143 10.75 -1.22 2.27
N SER A 144 11.27 -0.49 1.28
CA SER A 144 12.07 0.70 1.53
C SER A 144 11.27 1.82 2.24
N THR A 145 9.99 2.01 1.91
CA THR A 145 9.14 2.98 2.60
C THR A 145 8.89 2.59 4.06
N PHE A 146 8.78 1.29 4.34
CA PHE A 146 8.64 0.79 5.71
C PHE A 146 9.91 1.07 6.52
N VAL A 147 11.09 0.78 5.98
CA VAL A 147 12.37 1.07 6.65
C VAL A 147 12.55 2.57 6.87
N ASP A 148 12.26 3.41 5.86
CA ASP A 148 12.33 4.88 5.97
C ASP A 148 11.41 5.40 7.08
N MET A 149 10.22 4.82 7.22
CA MET A 149 9.28 5.18 8.29
C MET A 149 9.86 4.86 9.68
N LEU A 150 10.50 3.71 9.87
CA LEU A 150 11.15 3.33 11.13
C LEU A 150 12.31 4.28 11.45
N LEU A 151 13.18 4.54 10.49
CA LEU A 151 14.32 5.46 10.66
C LEU A 151 13.86 6.88 11.05
N LYS A 152 12.78 7.38 10.44
CA LYS A 152 12.18 8.68 10.81
C LYS A 152 11.65 8.71 12.23
N ASN A 153 11.14 7.59 12.70
CA ASN A 153 10.70 7.43 14.09
C ASN A 153 11.84 7.05 15.04
N LYS A 154 13.09 7.26 14.61
CA LYS A 154 14.33 7.09 15.40
C LYS A 154 14.65 5.66 15.84
N PHE A 155 14.10 4.65 15.16
CA PHE A 155 14.54 3.28 15.39
C PHE A 155 15.99 3.10 14.97
N LYS A 156 16.77 2.40 15.78
CA LYS A 156 18.15 2.02 15.45
C LYS A 156 18.16 0.76 14.57
N VAL A 157 17.78 0.91 13.32
CA VAL A 157 17.79 -0.20 12.34
C VAL A 157 19.24 -0.51 11.97
N ILE A 158 19.70 -1.70 12.31
CA ILE A 158 21.08 -2.15 12.04
C ILE A 158 21.21 -2.89 10.71
N ASP A 159 20.15 -3.58 10.31
CA ASP A 159 20.06 -4.31 9.04
C ASP A 159 18.60 -4.52 8.68
N ASN A 160 18.34 -4.82 7.39
CA ASN A 160 17.00 -5.08 6.92
C ASN A 160 17.00 -6.19 5.86
N ILE A 161 15.94 -7.03 5.88
CA ILE A 161 15.78 -8.17 4.98
C ILE A 161 14.47 -7.97 4.20
N GLU A 162 14.60 -7.83 2.88
CA GLU A 162 13.46 -7.73 1.98
C GLU A 162 13.08 -9.10 1.44
N TYR A 163 11.81 -9.45 1.60
CA TYR A 163 11.18 -10.60 0.97
C TYR A 163 10.22 -10.14 -0.13
N PRO A 164 9.94 -10.99 -1.14
CA PRO A 164 8.93 -10.69 -2.14
C PRO A 164 7.58 -10.32 -1.51
N ASP A 165 6.81 -9.49 -2.21
CA ASP A 165 5.46 -9.11 -1.79
C ASP A 165 4.59 -10.35 -1.54
N HIS A 166 3.82 -10.34 -0.43
CA HIS A 166 3.02 -11.48 0.06
C HIS A 166 3.83 -12.77 0.28
N TYR A 167 5.09 -12.64 0.72
CA TYR A 167 5.95 -13.79 0.95
C TYR A 167 5.41 -14.71 2.04
N ASN A 168 5.34 -16.02 1.75
CA ASN A 168 4.96 -17.04 2.73
C ASN A 168 6.19 -17.50 3.51
N TYR A 169 6.38 -16.95 4.71
CA TYR A 169 7.54 -17.25 5.56
C TYR A 169 7.58 -18.73 5.97
N LYS A 170 8.74 -19.35 5.80
CA LYS A 170 9.01 -20.73 6.21
C LYS A 170 9.84 -20.72 7.49
N LYS A 171 9.83 -21.86 8.20
CA LYS A 171 10.63 -22.00 9.43
C LYS A 171 12.11 -21.60 9.21
N LYS A 172 12.72 -22.02 8.11
CA LYS A 172 14.11 -21.67 7.77
C LYS A 172 14.36 -20.17 7.67
N ASP A 173 13.36 -19.41 7.20
CA ASP A 173 13.47 -17.95 7.04
C ASP A 173 13.45 -17.29 8.43
N ILE A 174 12.57 -17.76 9.31
CA ILE A 174 12.49 -17.31 10.71
C ILE A 174 13.75 -17.68 11.48
N ASP A 175 14.26 -18.91 11.31
CA ASP A 175 15.51 -19.36 11.93
C ASP A 175 16.71 -18.48 11.47
N TYR A 176 16.73 -18.10 10.19
CA TYR A 176 17.74 -17.19 9.63
C TYR A 176 17.65 -15.77 10.21
N ILE A 177 16.45 -15.20 10.27
CA ILE A 177 16.19 -13.87 10.85
C ILE A 177 16.62 -13.85 12.32
N ASN A 178 16.19 -14.86 13.10
CA ASN A 178 16.56 -14.99 14.51
C ASN A 178 18.07 -15.08 14.73
N LYS A 179 18.77 -15.84 13.87
CA LYS A 179 20.22 -15.96 13.94
C LYS A 179 20.90 -14.60 13.75
N ILE A 180 20.52 -13.85 12.70
CA ILE A 180 21.09 -12.50 12.44
C ILE A 180 20.82 -11.56 13.62
N ALA A 181 19.61 -11.58 14.17
CA ALA A 181 19.26 -10.75 15.30
C ALA A 181 20.12 -11.06 16.54
N LEU A 182 20.30 -12.34 16.84
CA LEU A 182 21.16 -12.80 17.95
C LEU A 182 22.62 -12.42 17.74
N ASP A 183 23.17 -12.67 16.56
CA ASP A 183 24.58 -12.38 16.22
C ASP A 183 24.89 -10.86 16.35
N ASN A 184 23.89 -9.99 16.19
CA ASN A 184 24.03 -8.54 16.27
C ASN A 184 23.47 -7.92 17.56
N ASN A 185 23.01 -8.73 18.50
CA ASN A 185 22.31 -8.27 19.71
C ASN A 185 21.20 -7.27 19.39
N ALA A 186 20.33 -7.67 18.46
CA ALA A 186 19.22 -6.87 17.98
C ALA A 186 17.87 -7.53 18.29
N LYS A 187 16.83 -6.72 18.46
CA LYS A 187 15.43 -7.15 18.48
C LYS A 187 14.89 -7.25 17.05
N ILE A 188 13.76 -7.93 16.88
CA ILE A 188 13.08 -8.08 15.61
C ILE A 188 11.77 -7.31 15.68
#